data_299c06a1604c67abd8575f92f42c2e60
#
_entry.id   299c06a1604c67abd8575f92f42c2e60
#
_cell.length_a   1.000
_cell.length_b   1.000
_cell.length_c   1.000
_cell.angle_alpha   90.00
_cell.angle_beta   90.00
_cell.angle_gamma   90.00
#
_symmetry.space_group_name_H-M   'P 1'
#
loop_
_entity.id
_entity.type
_entity.pdbx_description
1 polymer ?
#
loop_
_entity_poly.entity_id
_entity_poly.type
_entity_poly.pdbx_seq_one_letter_code
_entity_poly.pdbx_strand_id
1 'polypeptide(L)'
;YIFQQLNRWPENGATDYGKAIFRISPYLTPRYRNDLIEDMELKARRGELAYRVRGVHEVPGHGYEERRVDVLSSDAWIVWLDLDLLESVKGMTVKQTTIRYPVRVVRQAIDPETNPWGLALDGYASDGPRRLTDAELAEPSVTGAITNKESPQ
;
A
#
# COMPACT_ATOMS: atom_id res chain seq x y z
N TYR A 1 -5.15 4.46 -3.87
CA TYR A 1 -6.41 4.53 -3.10
C TYR A 1 -6.84 3.17 -2.53
N ILE A 2 -7.04 2.15 -3.37
CA ILE A 2 -7.53 0.81 -2.92
C ILE A 2 -6.64 0.20 -1.83
N PHE A 3 -5.32 0.21 -2.02
CA PHE A 3 -4.39 -0.33 -1.04
C PHE A 3 -4.44 0.40 0.31
N GLN A 4 -4.64 1.71 0.31
CA GLN A 4 -4.77 2.49 1.54
C GLN A 4 -6.00 2.08 2.34
N GLN A 5 -7.08 1.67 1.69
CA GLN A 5 -8.30 1.23 2.38
C GLN A 5 -8.09 0.01 3.27
N LEU A 6 -7.18 -0.90 2.88
CA LEU A 6 -6.78 -2.05 3.72
C LEU A 6 -6.10 -1.63 5.02
N ASN A 7 -5.36 -0.54 4.97
CA ASN A 7 -4.49 -0.09 6.05
C ASN A 7 -5.12 1.01 6.91
N ARG A 8 -6.37 1.36 6.65
CA ARG A 8 -7.11 2.36 7.43
C ARG A 8 -8.12 1.70 8.35
N TRP A 9 -7.92 1.87 9.64
CA TRP A 9 -8.81 1.37 10.70
C TRP A 9 -9.29 2.56 11.53
N PRO A 10 -10.46 3.16 11.16
CA PRO A 10 -10.85 4.45 11.73
C PRO A 10 -11.36 4.37 13.17
N GLU A 11 -11.81 3.22 13.64
CA GLU A 11 -12.43 3.08 14.96
C GLU A 11 -11.78 1.96 15.78
N ASN A 12 -11.68 0.76 15.23
CA ASN A 12 -11.17 -0.42 15.94
C ASN A 12 -10.67 -1.47 14.93
N GLY A 13 -9.39 -1.73 14.93
CA GLY A 13 -8.76 -2.70 14.04
C GLY A 13 -9.38 -4.10 14.10
N ALA A 14 -9.91 -4.50 15.27
CA ALA A 14 -10.57 -5.81 15.44
C ALA A 14 -11.81 -5.98 14.55
N THR A 15 -12.49 -4.89 14.20
CA THR A 15 -13.65 -4.90 13.29
C THR A 15 -13.31 -4.29 11.93
N ASP A 16 -12.54 -3.22 11.90
CA ASP A 16 -12.29 -2.44 10.68
C ASP A 16 -11.45 -3.17 9.66
N TYR A 17 -10.46 -3.96 10.09
CA TYR A 17 -9.57 -4.67 9.17
C TYR A 17 -10.33 -5.71 8.35
N GLY A 18 -11.15 -6.55 8.99
CA GLY A 18 -12.00 -7.52 8.30
C GLY A 18 -13.02 -6.88 7.37
N LYS A 19 -13.65 -5.78 7.79
CA LYS A 19 -14.57 -5.00 6.95
C LYS A 19 -13.87 -4.43 5.73
N ALA A 20 -12.63 -3.93 5.88
CA ALA A 20 -11.85 -3.42 4.76
C ALA A 20 -11.52 -4.52 3.74
N ILE A 21 -11.06 -5.69 4.20
CA ILE A 21 -10.78 -6.84 3.32
C ILE A 21 -12.04 -7.24 2.54
N PHE A 22 -13.19 -7.34 3.21
CA PHE A 22 -14.45 -7.69 2.56
C PHE A 22 -14.85 -6.66 1.51
N ARG A 23 -14.82 -5.37 1.86
CA ARG A 23 -15.22 -4.27 0.97
C ARG A 23 -14.41 -4.19 -0.30
N ILE A 24 -13.09 -4.44 -0.23
CA ILE A 24 -12.22 -4.34 -1.40
C ILE A 24 -11.93 -5.71 -2.07
N SER A 25 -12.59 -6.77 -1.64
CA SER A 25 -12.42 -8.13 -2.21
C SER A 25 -12.47 -8.19 -3.73
N PRO A 26 -13.31 -7.42 -4.45
CA PRO A 26 -13.29 -7.38 -5.90
C PRO A 26 -11.97 -6.89 -6.52
N TYR A 27 -11.13 -6.21 -5.74
CA TYR A 27 -9.82 -5.68 -6.15
C TYR A 27 -8.64 -6.50 -5.61
N LEU A 28 -8.91 -7.69 -5.07
CA LEU A 28 -7.89 -8.61 -4.53
C LEU A 28 -7.88 -9.91 -5.32
N THR A 29 -6.68 -10.45 -5.59
CA THR A 29 -6.60 -11.83 -6.04
C THR A 29 -7.04 -12.77 -4.90
N PRO A 30 -7.59 -13.96 -5.21
CA PRO A 30 -7.97 -14.94 -4.18
C PRO A 30 -6.82 -15.29 -3.24
N ARG A 31 -5.61 -15.43 -3.77
CA ARG A 31 -4.39 -15.70 -2.99
C ARG A 31 -4.11 -14.57 -1.99
N TYR A 32 -4.10 -13.33 -2.46
CA TYR A 32 -3.82 -12.19 -1.58
C TYR A 32 -4.90 -11.96 -0.54
N ARG A 33 -6.16 -12.17 -0.91
CA ARG A 33 -7.27 -12.14 0.05
C ARG A 33 -7.09 -13.14 1.17
N ASN A 34 -6.68 -14.37 0.86
CA ASN A 34 -6.41 -15.39 1.87
C ASN A 34 -5.23 -15.00 2.77
N ASP A 35 -4.15 -14.45 2.20
CA ASP A 35 -3.00 -13.95 2.96
C ASP A 35 -3.41 -12.83 3.94
N LEU A 36 -4.29 -11.93 3.52
CA LEU A 36 -4.80 -10.86 4.38
C LEU A 36 -5.68 -11.38 5.52
N ILE A 37 -6.51 -12.40 5.25
CA ILE A 37 -7.33 -13.04 6.29
C ILE A 37 -6.43 -13.72 7.33
N GLU A 38 -5.40 -14.44 6.90
CA GLU A 38 -4.42 -15.07 7.79
C GLU A 38 -3.65 -14.03 8.61
N ASP A 39 -3.24 -12.92 7.99
CA ASP A 39 -2.59 -11.81 8.69
C ASP A 39 -3.52 -11.18 9.75
N MET A 40 -4.78 -10.97 9.41
CA MET A 40 -5.79 -10.45 10.32
C MET A 40 -5.97 -11.39 11.54
N GLU A 41 -6.09 -12.68 11.30
CA GLU A 41 -6.25 -13.68 12.37
C GLU A 41 -5.02 -13.73 13.27
N LEU A 42 -3.82 -13.67 12.70
CA LEU A 42 -2.56 -13.66 13.46
C LEU A 42 -2.47 -12.41 14.33
N LYS A 43 -2.76 -11.23 13.77
CA LYS A 43 -2.77 -9.97 14.52
C LYS A 43 -3.82 -9.96 15.63
N ALA A 44 -4.99 -10.52 15.38
CA ALA A 44 -6.04 -10.67 16.39
C ALA A 44 -5.56 -11.53 17.58
N ARG A 45 -4.94 -12.67 17.30
CA ARG A 45 -4.39 -13.55 18.36
C ARG A 45 -3.27 -12.88 19.17
N ARG A 46 -2.50 -11.98 18.56
CA ARG A 46 -1.43 -11.23 19.22
C ARG A 46 -1.91 -9.99 19.96
N GLY A 47 -3.22 -9.68 19.93
CA GLY A 47 -3.76 -8.48 20.53
C GLY A 47 -3.38 -7.18 19.82
N GLU A 48 -2.99 -7.24 18.55
CA GLU A 48 -2.53 -6.10 17.78
C GLU A 48 -3.65 -5.31 17.08
N LEU A 49 -4.90 -5.76 17.19
CA LEU A 49 -6.06 -5.14 16.55
C LEU A 49 -7.04 -4.50 17.52
N ALA A 50 -7.24 -5.10 18.68
CA ALA A 50 -8.25 -4.66 19.63
C ALA A 50 -8.06 -3.19 20.05
N TYR A 51 -9.09 -2.37 19.87
CA TYR A 51 -9.11 -0.93 20.16
C TYR A 51 -8.05 -0.12 19.40
N ARG A 52 -7.44 -0.69 18.36
CA ARG A 52 -6.40 -0.02 17.58
C ARG A 52 -7.02 0.80 16.46
N VAL A 53 -6.65 2.06 16.42
CA VAL A 53 -6.95 2.98 15.32
C VAL A 53 -5.69 3.13 14.47
N ARG A 54 -5.81 3.01 13.15
CA ARG A 54 -4.71 3.22 12.22
C ARG A 54 -5.09 4.28 11.19
N GLY A 55 -4.31 5.34 11.14
CA GLY A 55 -4.32 6.32 10.06
C GLY A 55 -3.25 5.99 9.03
N VAL A 56 -3.54 6.28 7.77
CA VAL A 56 -2.63 6.09 6.64
C VAL A 56 -2.65 7.32 5.77
N HIS A 57 -1.46 7.86 5.47
CA HIS A 57 -1.29 9.01 4.59
C HIS A 57 -0.14 8.79 3.61
N GLU A 58 -0.25 9.37 2.43
CA GLU A 58 0.90 9.46 1.53
C GLU A 58 1.97 10.37 2.14
N VAL A 59 3.23 9.97 1.99
CA VAL A 59 4.36 10.83 2.37
C VAL A 59 4.37 12.05 1.45
N PRO A 60 4.40 13.30 1.97
CA PRO A 60 4.48 14.50 1.14
C PRO A 60 5.65 14.44 0.15
N GLY A 61 5.37 14.70 -1.13
CA GLY A 61 6.35 14.60 -2.21
C GLY A 61 6.61 13.18 -2.73
N HIS A 62 5.99 12.16 -2.16
CA HIS A 62 6.09 10.75 -2.57
C HIS A 62 4.79 10.22 -3.18
N GLY A 63 3.95 11.07 -3.73
CA GLY A 63 2.72 10.70 -4.42
C GLY A 63 2.97 9.93 -5.72
N TYR A 64 1.91 9.63 -6.44
CA TYR A 64 2.01 8.88 -7.69
C TYR A 64 2.92 9.59 -8.70
N GLU A 65 3.86 8.82 -9.23
CA GLU A 65 4.72 9.19 -10.35
C GLU A 65 4.93 7.95 -11.22
N GLU A 66 5.02 8.12 -12.53
CA GLU A 66 5.21 7.02 -13.48
C GLU A 66 6.43 6.15 -13.15
N ARG A 67 7.53 6.77 -12.69
CA ARG A 67 8.76 6.07 -12.25
C ARG A 67 8.56 5.16 -11.05
N ARG A 68 7.44 5.27 -10.34
CA ARG A 68 7.08 4.39 -9.21
C ARG A 68 6.32 3.14 -9.64
N VAL A 69 6.23 2.92 -10.95
CA VAL A 69 5.58 1.74 -11.52
C VAL A 69 6.60 0.99 -12.37
N ASP A 70 6.90 -0.24 -11.97
CA ASP A 70 7.70 -1.16 -12.75
C ASP A 70 6.78 -2.08 -13.55
N VAL A 71 6.92 -2.08 -14.87
CA VAL A 71 6.17 -2.97 -15.75
C VAL A 71 6.88 -4.33 -15.82
N LEU A 72 6.24 -5.37 -15.31
CA LEU A 72 6.78 -6.74 -15.35
C LEU A 72 6.39 -7.46 -16.66
N SER A 73 5.17 -7.23 -17.11
CA SER A 73 4.61 -7.79 -18.35
C SER A 73 3.40 -6.96 -18.78
N SER A 74 2.69 -7.36 -19.83
CA SER A 74 1.41 -6.76 -20.22
C SER A 74 0.31 -6.93 -19.16
N ASP A 75 0.50 -7.84 -18.20
CA ASP A 75 -0.52 -8.26 -17.23
C ASP A 75 -0.09 -8.12 -15.77
N ALA A 76 1.09 -7.59 -15.51
CA ALA A 76 1.61 -7.45 -14.13
C ALA A 76 2.52 -6.23 -13.97
N TRP A 77 2.39 -5.59 -12.82
CA TRP A 77 3.15 -4.39 -12.42
C TRP A 77 3.54 -4.45 -10.97
N ILE A 78 4.58 -3.71 -10.60
CA ILE A 78 4.88 -3.36 -9.21
C ILE A 78 4.64 -1.87 -9.06
N VAL A 79 3.81 -1.49 -8.09
CA VAL A 79 3.57 -0.09 -7.71
C VAL A 79 4.22 0.17 -6.36
N TRP A 80 5.17 1.12 -6.33
CA TRP A 80 5.89 1.50 -5.12
C TRP A 80 5.13 2.61 -4.40
N LEU A 81 4.67 2.31 -3.18
CA LEU A 81 3.91 3.25 -2.35
C LEU A 81 4.68 3.55 -1.07
N ASP A 82 4.89 4.83 -0.79
CA ASP A 82 5.45 5.32 0.47
C ASP A 82 4.33 5.89 1.32
N LEU A 83 4.04 5.26 2.45
CA LEU A 83 2.93 5.60 3.31
C LEU A 83 3.37 5.81 4.75
N ASP A 84 2.86 6.87 5.37
CA ASP A 84 2.94 7.09 6.81
C ASP A 84 1.82 6.33 7.51
N LEU A 85 2.18 5.53 8.48
CA LEU A 85 1.27 4.81 9.37
C LEU A 85 1.33 5.40 10.77
N LEU A 86 0.17 5.73 11.31
CA LEU A 86 0.01 6.16 12.69
C LEU A 86 -1.00 5.25 13.38
N GLU A 87 -0.56 4.56 14.42
CA GLU A 87 -1.44 3.71 15.24
C GLU A 87 -1.58 4.27 16.64
N SER A 88 -2.80 4.24 17.15
CA SER A 88 -3.13 4.63 18.51
C SER A 88 -4.06 3.62 19.18
N VAL A 89 -3.98 3.54 20.50
CA VAL A 89 -4.87 2.76 21.35
C VAL A 89 -5.38 3.67 22.43
N LYS A 90 -6.70 3.83 22.55
CA LYS A 90 -7.35 4.69 23.55
C LYS A 90 -6.77 6.12 23.57
N GLY A 91 -6.53 6.68 22.37
CA GLY A 91 -5.98 8.03 22.20
C GLY A 91 -4.47 8.16 22.38
N MET A 92 -3.77 7.08 22.73
CA MET A 92 -2.31 7.09 22.89
C MET A 92 -1.63 6.52 21.66
N THR A 93 -0.69 7.26 21.09
CA THR A 93 0.12 6.79 19.96
C THR A 93 1.00 5.61 20.40
N VAL A 94 0.85 4.47 19.74
CA VAL A 94 1.64 3.25 19.98
C VAL A 94 2.61 2.91 18.86
N LYS A 95 2.40 3.49 17.66
CA LYS A 95 3.28 3.28 16.51
C LYS A 95 3.17 4.46 15.55
N GLN A 96 4.31 4.91 15.06
CA GLN A 96 4.41 5.87 13.97
C GLN A 96 5.60 5.46 13.09
N THR A 97 5.34 5.20 11.81
CA THR A 97 6.39 4.71 10.91
C THR A 97 6.03 5.01 9.46
N THR A 98 7.05 5.17 8.64
CA THR A 98 6.92 5.31 7.19
C THR A 98 7.41 4.04 6.52
N ILE A 99 6.57 3.47 5.66
CA ILE A 99 6.82 2.20 5.02
C ILE A 99 6.74 2.34 3.50
N ARG A 100 7.69 1.73 2.81
CA ARG A 100 7.65 1.52 1.36
C ARG A 100 7.06 0.16 1.05
N TYR A 101 5.99 0.16 0.26
CA TYR A 101 5.27 -1.04 -0.14
C TYR A 101 5.51 -1.32 -1.64
N PRO A 102 6.11 -2.47 -2.00
CA PRO A 102 6.20 -2.93 -3.38
C PRO A 102 4.93 -3.71 -3.75
N VAL A 103 3.85 -3.01 -4.03
CA VAL A 103 2.54 -3.63 -4.28
C VAL A 103 2.50 -4.23 -5.67
N ARG A 104 2.24 -5.54 -5.74
CA ARG A 104 2.04 -6.23 -7.00
C ARG A 104 0.59 -6.05 -7.47
N VAL A 105 0.44 -5.57 -8.70
CA VAL A 105 -0.85 -5.40 -9.38
C VAL A 105 -0.87 -6.31 -10.60
N VAL A 106 -1.96 -7.04 -10.78
CA VAL A 106 -2.12 -7.96 -11.91
C VAL A 106 -3.44 -7.71 -12.63
N ARG A 107 -3.46 -8.04 -13.92
CA ARG A 107 -4.72 -8.09 -14.67
C ARG A 107 -5.49 -9.33 -14.26
N GLN A 108 -6.78 -9.18 -14.02
CA GLN A 108 -7.66 -10.27 -13.66
C GLN A 108 -9.00 -10.14 -14.35
N ALA A 109 -9.50 -11.25 -14.90
CA ALA A 109 -10.84 -11.30 -15.46
C ALA A 109 -11.86 -11.30 -14.32
N ILE A 110 -12.51 -10.17 -14.11
CA ILE A 110 -13.52 -9.96 -13.07
C ILE A 110 -14.73 -9.30 -13.75
N ASP A 111 -15.90 -9.46 -13.14
CA ASP A 111 -17.09 -8.75 -13.55
C ASP A 111 -16.83 -7.24 -13.63
N PRO A 112 -17.01 -6.62 -14.82
CA PRO A 112 -16.77 -5.18 -14.98
C PRO A 112 -17.69 -4.29 -14.13
N GLU A 113 -18.82 -4.77 -13.67
CA GLU A 113 -19.69 -4.02 -12.77
C GLU A 113 -19.10 -3.87 -11.38
N THR A 114 -18.36 -4.88 -10.90
CA THR A 114 -17.72 -4.83 -9.59
C THR A 114 -16.30 -4.31 -9.61
N ASN A 115 -15.59 -4.50 -10.73
CA ASN A 115 -14.23 -4.01 -10.93
C ASN A 115 -14.01 -3.58 -12.39
N PRO A 116 -14.34 -2.32 -12.73
CA PRO A 116 -14.30 -1.83 -14.12
C PRO A 116 -12.88 -1.77 -14.70
N TRP A 117 -11.84 -1.78 -13.85
CA TRP A 117 -10.45 -1.71 -14.31
C TRP A 117 -9.87 -3.07 -14.71
N GLY A 118 -10.46 -4.18 -14.24
CA GLY A 118 -9.92 -5.51 -14.45
C GLY A 118 -8.53 -5.73 -13.85
N LEU A 119 -8.19 -4.99 -12.80
CA LEU A 119 -6.92 -5.04 -12.07
C LEU A 119 -7.15 -5.48 -10.64
N ALA A 120 -6.22 -6.25 -10.10
CA ALA A 120 -6.29 -6.69 -8.71
C ALA A 120 -4.92 -6.59 -8.03
N LEU A 121 -4.95 -6.31 -6.73
CA LEU A 121 -3.78 -6.38 -5.86
C LEU A 121 -3.45 -7.86 -5.61
N ASP A 122 -2.17 -8.21 -5.74
CA ASP A 122 -1.67 -9.59 -5.64
C ASP A 122 -0.55 -9.74 -4.59
N GLY A 123 -0.61 -8.94 -3.56
CA GLY A 123 0.39 -8.97 -2.49
C GLY A 123 1.59 -8.09 -2.78
N TYR A 124 2.74 -8.54 -2.33
CA TYR A 124 3.99 -7.78 -2.45
C TYR A 124 4.98 -8.47 -3.36
N ALA A 125 5.78 -7.66 -4.05
CA ALA A 125 6.94 -8.11 -4.78
C ALA A 125 8.20 -8.06 -3.89
N SER A 126 9.29 -8.70 -4.35
CA SER A 126 10.60 -8.69 -3.67
C SER A 126 10.51 -9.14 -2.21
N ASP A 127 11.25 -8.49 -1.32
CA ASP A 127 11.29 -8.81 0.11
C ASP A 127 10.12 -8.23 0.92
N GLY A 128 9.11 -7.68 0.25
CA GLY A 128 7.94 -7.09 0.87
C GLY A 128 8.16 -5.67 1.40
N PRO A 129 7.26 -5.19 2.28
CA PRO A 129 7.35 -3.84 2.84
C PRO A 129 8.58 -3.64 3.70
N ARG A 130 9.15 -2.44 3.65
CA ARG A 130 10.26 -2.04 4.52
C ARG A 130 10.08 -0.62 5.05
N ARG A 131 10.66 -0.34 6.21
CA ARG A 131 10.72 1.02 6.74
C ARG A 131 11.66 1.88 5.89
N LEU A 132 11.24 3.14 5.66
CA LEU A 132 12.12 4.15 5.11
C LEU A 132 13.01 4.75 6.20
N THR A 133 14.26 5.05 5.85
CA THR A 133 15.19 5.80 6.69
C THR A 133 14.92 7.29 6.60
N ASP A 134 15.39 8.07 7.57
CA ASP A 134 15.28 9.53 7.55
C ASP A 134 15.99 10.13 6.32
N ALA A 135 17.08 9.53 5.87
CA ALA A 135 17.79 9.95 4.67
C ALA A 135 16.93 9.76 3.41
N GLU A 136 16.23 8.63 3.28
CA GLU A 136 15.32 8.37 2.15
C GLU A 136 14.10 9.29 2.17
N LEU A 137 13.62 9.69 3.34
CA LEU A 137 12.52 10.64 3.50
C LEU A 137 12.93 12.06 3.12
N ALA A 138 14.19 12.40 3.33
CA ALA A 138 14.75 13.71 3.01
C ALA A 138 15.13 13.88 1.53
N GLU A 139 15.19 12.79 0.74
CA GLU A 139 15.44 12.86 -0.69
C GLU A 139 14.27 13.58 -1.38
N PRO A 140 14.51 14.76 -2.02
CA PRO A 140 13.46 15.39 -2.79
C PRO A 140 13.06 14.44 -3.93
N SER A 141 11.78 14.36 -4.21
CA SER A 141 11.31 13.77 -5.47
C SER A 141 12.16 14.33 -6.58
N VAL A 142 12.96 13.50 -7.25
CA VAL A 142 13.81 13.97 -8.35
C VAL A 142 12.87 14.42 -9.46
N THR A 143 12.49 15.68 -9.43
CA THR A 143 11.93 16.36 -10.59
C THR A 143 13.01 16.29 -11.63
N GLY A 144 12.75 15.58 -12.74
CA GLY A 144 13.73 15.31 -13.77
C GLY A 144 14.51 16.56 -14.16
N ALA A 145 15.77 16.59 -13.84
CA ALA A 145 16.71 17.45 -14.53
C ALA A 145 16.84 16.90 -15.95
N ILE A 146 16.08 17.47 -16.87
CA ILE A 146 16.36 17.37 -18.29
C ILE A 146 17.65 18.16 -18.46
N THR A 147 18.79 17.50 -18.40
CA THR A 147 20.03 18.05 -18.90
C THR A 147 19.93 18.10 -20.42
N ASN A 148 19.52 19.24 -20.94
CA ASN A 148 19.82 19.60 -22.30
C ASN A 148 21.35 19.61 -22.44
N LYS A 149 21.89 18.53 -22.99
CA LYS A 149 23.22 18.58 -23.59
C LYS A 149 23.08 19.34 -24.90
N GLU A 150 23.29 20.63 -24.85
CA GLU A 150 23.70 21.38 -26.04
C GLU A 150 25.01 20.78 -26.53
N SER A 151 25.00 20.29 -27.75
CA SER A 151 26.21 19.92 -28.47
C SER A 151 26.91 21.19 -28.90
N PRO A 152 28.23 21.36 -28.65
CA PRO A 152 28.99 22.45 -29.28
C PRO A 152 29.22 22.10 -30.74
N GLN A 153 29.03 23.10 -31.59
CA GLN A 153 29.42 23.11 -32.99
C GLN A 153 30.93 23.03 -33.14
#